data_ace924a36176f1572e064a328e70a3a4
#
_entry.id   ace924a36176f1572e064a328e70a3a4
#
_cell.length_a   1.000
_cell.length_b   1.000
_cell.length_c   1.000
_cell.angle_alpha   90.00
_cell.angle_beta   90.00
_cell.angle_gamma   90.00
#
_symmetry.space_group_name_H-M   'P 1'
#
loop_
_entity.id
_entity.type
_entity.pdbx_description
1 polymer ?
#
loop_
_entity_poly.entity_id
_entity_poly.type
_entity_poly.pdbx_seq_one_letter_code
_entity_poly.pdbx_strand_id
1 'polypeptide(L)'
;GGVITPDSLTLPQSYFSQLGAQEVLTVVAGHLGLPVVVKPHQGGSGLGVSYASTADELRSAMVACFAYDERALIERYVAGTELAVSVVDTGEGPRALPPVEVVTDGQYDFDARYNPGRSEYFVPARLDDAVIEKVKATAVTVHTTLGLGNLSRTDLILDDEGTPWFIDVNVIPGMTETSLLPIAAKAEGSLEELCDALVRNPLVHP
;
A
#
# COMPACT_ATOMS: atom_id res chain seq x y z
N GLY A 1 10.26 12.29 6.40
CA GLY A 1 9.16 12.29 7.38
C GLY A 1 9.30 11.25 8.50
N GLY A 2 10.38 10.43 8.56
CA GLY A 2 10.56 9.43 9.62
C GLY A 2 9.71 8.16 9.49
N VAL A 3 9.03 7.98 8.37
CA VAL A 3 8.27 6.76 8.06
C VAL A 3 9.22 5.72 7.48
N ILE A 4 9.10 4.47 7.93
CA ILE A 4 9.93 3.36 7.49
C ILE A 4 9.33 2.74 6.21
N THR A 5 10.19 2.52 5.20
CA THR A 5 9.83 1.86 3.94
C THR A 5 10.78 0.69 3.69
N PRO A 6 10.37 -0.35 2.95
CA PRO A 6 11.29 -1.40 2.53
C PRO A 6 12.45 -0.85 1.69
N ASP A 7 13.62 -1.48 1.80
CA ASP A 7 14.72 -1.23 0.87
C ASP A 7 14.24 -1.54 -0.56
N SER A 8 14.53 -0.64 -1.49
CA SER A 8 13.98 -0.74 -2.84
C SER A 8 14.94 -0.30 -3.93
N LEU A 9 14.71 -0.79 -5.14
CA LEU A 9 15.38 -0.41 -6.37
C LEU A 9 14.34 -0.12 -7.45
N THR A 10 14.52 0.96 -8.20
CA THR A 10 13.73 1.23 -9.42
C THR A 10 14.61 1.00 -10.64
N LEU A 11 14.18 0.10 -11.53
CA LEU A 11 14.95 -0.27 -12.72
C LEU A 11 14.14 -0.07 -14.01
N PRO A 12 14.68 0.67 -14.98
CA PRO A 12 14.08 0.76 -16.31
C PRO A 12 14.32 -0.53 -17.12
N GLN A 13 13.35 -0.91 -17.94
CA GLN A 13 13.43 -2.08 -18.82
C GLN A 13 14.67 -2.07 -19.72
N SER A 14 15.11 -0.90 -20.15
CA SER A 14 16.29 -0.75 -21.01
C SER A 14 17.59 -1.29 -20.40
N TYR A 15 17.72 -1.36 -19.07
CA TYR A 15 18.91 -1.93 -18.42
C TYR A 15 19.06 -3.42 -18.70
N PHE A 16 17.95 -4.14 -18.85
CA PHE A 16 17.98 -5.58 -19.13
C PHE A 16 18.47 -5.89 -20.54
N SER A 17 18.15 -5.03 -21.52
CA SER A 17 18.67 -5.17 -22.89
C SER A 17 20.11 -4.70 -23.03
N GLN A 18 20.57 -3.73 -22.24
CA GLN A 18 21.91 -3.15 -22.34
C GLN A 18 22.96 -3.89 -21.52
N LEU A 19 22.60 -4.40 -20.33
CA LEU A 19 23.54 -4.99 -19.37
C LEU A 19 23.42 -6.51 -19.28
N GLY A 20 22.37 -7.11 -19.88
CA GLY A 20 22.04 -8.51 -19.72
C GLY A 20 21.09 -8.77 -18.54
N ALA A 21 20.04 -9.54 -18.79
CA ALA A 21 19.01 -9.78 -17.77
C ALA A 21 19.56 -10.56 -16.56
N GLN A 22 20.40 -11.55 -16.78
CA GLN A 22 20.94 -12.38 -15.73
C GLN A 22 21.83 -11.59 -14.76
N GLU A 23 22.68 -10.73 -15.31
CA GLU A 23 23.60 -9.88 -14.55
C GLU A 23 22.84 -8.89 -13.68
N VAL A 24 21.83 -8.22 -14.25
CA VAL A 24 20.98 -7.27 -13.52
C VAL A 24 20.23 -7.96 -12.38
N LEU A 25 19.59 -9.12 -12.64
CA LEU A 25 18.84 -9.84 -11.61
C LEU A 25 19.76 -10.38 -10.50
N THR A 26 20.99 -10.79 -10.83
CA THR A 26 21.99 -11.22 -9.84
C THR A 26 22.35 -10.08 -8.90
N VAL A 27 22.56 -8.86 -9.44
CA VAL A 27 22.86 -7.67 -8.63
C VAL A 27 21.68 -7.30 -7.75
N VAL A 28 20.43 -7.32 -8.29
CA VAL A 28 19.22 -7.04 -7.52
C VAL A 28 19.05 -8.01 -6.36
N ALA A 29 19.11 -9.31 -6.63
CA ALA A 29 18.98 -10.34 -5.60
C ALA A 29 20.10 -10.27 -4.56
N GLY A 30 21.32 -9.91 -4.97
CA GLY A 30 22.46 -9.72 -4.07
C GLY A 30 22.34 -8.48 -3.17
N HIS A 31 21.68 -7.43 -3.66
CA HIS A 31 21.51 -6.17 -2.90
C HIS A 31 20.31 -6.21 -1.95
N LEU A 32 19.15 -6.60 -2.45
CA LEU A 32 17.90 -6.60 -1.66
C LEU A 32 17.74 -7.89 -0.83
N GLY A 33 18.34 -8.99 -1.25
CA GLY A 33 18.00 -10.33 -0.79
C GLY A 33 16.70 -10.83 -1.44
N LEU A 34 16.33 -12.07 -1.15
CA LEU A 34 15.05 -12.65 -1.50
C LEU A 34 14.36 -13.10 -0.21
N PRO A 35 13.04 -13.03 -0.12
CA PRO A 35 12.08 -12.66 -1.17
C PRO A 35 11.94 -11.15 -1.40
N VAL A 36 11.42 -10.80 -2.58
CA VAL A 36 11.09 -9.41 -2.97
C VAL A 36 9.69 -9.31 -3.57
N VAL A 37 9.16 -8.09 -3.60
CA VAL A 37 7.97 -7.73 -4.36
C VAL A 37 8.38 -6.87 -5.54
N VAL A 38 7.89 -7.23 -6.73
CA VAL A 38 8.09 -6.48 -7.97
C VAL A 38 6.76 -5.84 -8.36
N LYS A 39 6.77 -4.54 -8.62
CA LYS A 39 5.56 -3.80 -9.01
C LYS A 39 5.89 -2.74 -10.07
N PRO A 40 4.93 -2.39 -10.96
CA PRO A 40 5.06 -1.27 -11.86
C PRO A 40 5.36 0.01 -11.05
N HIS A 41 6.26 0.85 -11.55
CA HIS A 41 6.58 2.11 -10.88
C HIS A 41 5.39 3.06 -10.86
N GLN A 42 4.55 2.99 -11.89
CA GLN A 42 3.28 3.71 -11.97
C GLN A 42 2.16 2.70 -12.19
N GLY A 43 1.10 2.81 -11.41
CA GLY A 43 -0.01 1.88 -11.52
C GLY A 43 -0.95 1.96 -10.32
N GLY A 44 -1.86 1.03 -10.25
CA GLY A 44 -2.82 0.93 -9.15
C GLY A 44 -3.48 -0.44 -9.11
N SER A 45 -4.32 -0.65 -8.10
CA SER A 45 -5.14 -1.87 -7.94
C SER A 45 -4.37 -3.19 -7.83
N GLY A 46 -3.05 -3.15 -7.61
CA GLY A 46 -2.22 -4.36 -7.55
C GLY A 46 -1.91 -4.99 -8.91
N LEU A 47 -2.23 -4.33 -10.04
CA LEU A 47 -1.93 -4.83 -11.37
C LEU A 47 -0.41 -4.90 -11.59
N GLY A 48 0.07 -6.06 -12.08
CA GLY A 48 1.49 -6.28 -12.35
C GLY A 48 2.35 -6.48 -11.09
N VAL A 49 1.76 -6.51 -9.90
CA VAL A 49 2.45 -6.82 -8.65
C VAL A 49 2.70 -8.32 -8.57
N SER A 50 3.93 -8.71 -8.25
CA SER A 50 4.34 -10.10 -8.14
C SER A 50 5.33 -10.29 -6.99
N TYR A 51 5.18 -11.38 -6.26
CA TYR A 51 6.14 -11.85 -5.25
C TYR A 51 7.17 -12.77 -5.91
N ALA A 52 8.41 -12.72 -5.46
CA ALA A 52 9.48 -13.57 -5.93
C ALA A 52 10.39 -14.01 -4.78
N SER A 53 10.44 -15.32 -4.54
CA SER A 53 11.30 -15.97 -3.54
C SER A 53 12.53 -16.62 -4.13
N THR A 54 12.55 -16.78 -5.46
CA THR A 54 13.66 -17.36 -6.21
C THR A 54 14.09 -16.46 -7.38
N ALA A 55 15.29 -16.68 -7.91
CA ALA A 55 15.81 -15.93 -9.06
C ALA A 55 14.94 -16.13 -10.33
N ASP A 56 14.36 -17.31 -10.51
CA ASP A 56 13.50 -17.60 -11.65
C ASP A 56 12.12 -16.93 -11.52
N GLU A 57 11.58 -16.89 -10.30
CA GLU A 57 10.37 -16.12 -10.00
C GLU A 57 10.61 -14.62 -10.18
N LEU A 58 11.76 -14.09 -9.75
CA LEU A 58 12.13 -12.69 -9.96
C LEU A 58 12.18 -12.34 -11.45
N ARG A 59 12.75 -13.24 -12.29
CA ARG A 59 12.76 -13.05 -13.74
C ARG A 59 11.34 -12.99 -14.30
N SER A 60 10.49 -13.91 -13.90
CA SER A 60 9.09 -13.97 -14.33
C SER A 60 8.30 -12.74 -13.89
N ALA A 61 8.49 -12.29 -12.64
CA ALA A 61 7.90 -11.09 -12.06
C ALA A 61 8.30 -9.83 -12.83
N MET A 62 9.58 -9.69 -13.22
CA MET A 62 10.05 -8.56 -14.02
C MET A 62 9.40 -8.51 -15.40
N VAL A 63 9.27 -9.68 -16.07
CA VAL A 63 8.60 -9.75 -17.38
C VAL A 63 7.12 -9.35 -17.25
N ALA A 64 6.42 -9.85 -16.24
CA ALA A 64 5.04 -9.49 -15.96
C ALA A 64 4.87 -8.00 -15.65
N CYS A 65 5.76 -7.43 -14.85
CA CYS A 65 5.78 -6.00 -14.51
C CYS A 65 5.95 -5.11 -15.74
N PHE A 66 6.87 -5.45 -16.64
CA PHE A 66 7.13 -4.68 -17.87
C PHE A 66 6.02 -4.76 -18.91
N ALA A 67 4.99 -5.58 -18.70
CA ALA A 67 3.76 -5.52 -19.50
C ALA A 67 2.88 -4.32 -19.13
N TYR A 68 3.12 -3.69 -17.97
CA TYR A 68 2.32 -2.57 -17.45
C TYR A 68 3.09 -1.25 -17.38
N ASP A 69 4.41 -1.27 -17.17
CA ASP A 69 5.24 -0.06 -17.06
C ASP A 69 6.66 -0.35 -17.57
N GLU A 70 7.30 0.66 -18.15
CA GLU A 70 8.71 0.58 -18.58
C GLU A 70 9.71 0.59 -17.42
N ARG A 71 9.24 0.81 -16.19
CA ARG A 71 10.04 0.80 -14.96
C ARG A 71 9.41 -0.12 -13.92
N ALA A 72 10.26 -0.96 -13.34
CA ALA A 72 9.88 -1.81 -12.21
C ALA A 72 10.42 -1.24 -10.90
N LEU A 73 9.59 -1.15 -9.89
CA LEU A 73 9.98 -0.95 -8.50
C LEU A 73 10.08 -2.34 -7.85
N ILE A 74 11.26 -2.65 -7.30
CA ILE A 74 11.54 -3.90 -6.63
C ILE A 74 11.81 -3.59 -5.16
N GLU A 75 11.05 -4.18 -4.27
CA GLU A 75 11.15 -3.92 -2.84
C GLU A 75 11.46 -5.21 -2.08
N ARG A 76 12.25 -5.11 -1.02
CA ARG A 76 12.38 -6.21 -0.07
C ARG A 76 11.01 -6.58 0.48
N TYR A 77 10.69 -7.86 0.49
CA TYR A 77 9.44 -8.33 1.09
C TYR A 77 9.45 -8.10 2.61
N VAL A 78 8.37 -7.57 3.12
CA VAL A 78 8.10 -7.43 4.55
C VAL A 78 6.99 -8.41 4.90
N ALA A 79 7.26 -9.31 5.83
CA ALA A 79 6.24 -10.20 6.40
C ALA A 79 5.50 -9.49 7.52
N GLY A 80 4.21 -9.70 7.65
CA GLY A 80 3.42 -9.10 8.72
C GLY A 80 1.93 -9.01 8.40
N THR A 81 1.22 -8.26 9.23
CA THR A 81 -0.21 -7.99 9.09
C THR A 81 -0.45 -6.85 8.12
N GLU A 82 -1.23 -7.08 7.06
CA GLU A 82 -1.62 -6.04 6.12
C GLU A 82 -2.70 -5.12 6.71
N LEU A 83 -2.44 -3.82 6.67
CA LEU A 83 -3.31 -2.78 7.21
C LEU A 83 -3.57 -1.70 6.18
N ALA A 84 -4.82 -1.30 6.06
CA ALA A 84 -5.22 -0.13 5.30
C ALA A 84 -5.74 0.96 6.25
N VAL A 85 -5.11 2.12 6.23
CA VAL A 85 -5.46 3.24 7.11
C VAL A 85 -5.89 4.43 6.28
N SER A 86 -7.16 4.75 6.33
CA SER A 86 -7.70 5.94 5.66
C SER A 86 -7.47 7.18 6.52
N VAL A 87 -7.04 8.26 5.89
CA VAL A 87 -6.89 9.58 6.50
C VAL A 87 -7.84 10.53 5.82
N VAL A 88 -8.55 11.32 6.61
CA VAL A 88 -9.53 12.32 6.13
C VAL A 88 -9.25 13.67 6.78
N ASP A 89 -9.45 14.74 6.02
CA ASP A 89 -9.45 16.11 6.53
C ASP A 89 -10.73 16.82 6.09
N THR A 90 -11.56 17.15 7.07
CA THR A 90 -12.82 17.86 6.89
C THR A 90 -12.73 19.33 7.29
N GLY A 91 -11.51 19.88 7.36
CA GLY A 91 -11.25 21.29 7.72
C GLY A 91 -10.72 21.50 9.14
N GLU A 92 -10.62 20.45 9.95
CA GLU A 92 -10.07 20.49 11.31
C GLU A 92 -8.64 19.92 11.40
N GLY A 93 -8.09 19.53 10.27
CA GLY A 93 -6.80 18.85 10.13
C GLY A 93 -6.95 17.34 9.88
N PRO A 94 -5.87 16.71 9.35
CA PRO A 94 -5.92 15.32 8.98
C PRO A 94 -6.03 14.40 10.19
N ARG A 95 -6.98 13.46 10.15
CA ARG A 95 -7.17 12.40 11.15
C ARG A 95 -7.31 11.04 10.50
N ALA A 96 -6.79 10.01 11.15
CA ALA A 96 -6.93 8.64 10.69
C ALA A 96 -8.26 8.04 11.17
N LEU A 97 -8.94 7.34 10.26
CA LEU A 97 -10.07 6.46 10.57
C LEU A 97 -9.55 5.15 11.22
N PRO A 98 -10.43 4.30 11.77
CA PRO A 98 -10.03 3.00 12.28
C PRO A 98 -9.27 2.18 11.24
N PRO A 99 -8.11 1.60 11.57
CA PRO A 99 -7.36 0.76 10.65
C PRO A 99 -8.16 -0.48 10.26
N VAL A 100 -8.09 -0.83 8.99
CA VAL A 100 -8.69 -2.06 8.44
C VAL A 100 -7.58 -3.10 8.31
N GLU A 101 -7.71 -4.22 9.02
CA GLU A 101 -6.87 -5.39 8.81
C GLU A 101 -7.38 -6.17 7.61
N VAL A 102 -6.47 -6.50 6.70
CA VAL A 102 -6.76 -7.26 5.48
C VAL A 102 -6.16 -8.65 5.62
N VAL A 103 -7.00 -9.66 5.61
CA VAL A 103 -6.57 -11.06 5.65
C VAL A 103 -6.89 -11.70 4.32
N THR A 104 -5.87 -12.28 3.68
CA THR A 104 -6.00 -12.96 2.40
C THR A 104 -5.38 -14.35 2.47
N ASP A 105 -5.89 -15.24 1.64
CA ASP A 105 -5.27 -16.54 1.41
C ASP A 105 -4.17 -16.37 0.34
N GLY A 106 -3.02 -15.80 0.75
CA GLY A 106 -1.90 -15.42 -0.11
C GLY A 106 -1.62 -13.93 -0.08
N GLN A 107 -1.28 -13.33 -1.22
CA GLN A 107 -0.99 -11.90 -1.32
C GLN A 107 -2.25 -11.08 -1.62
N TYR A 108 -2.29 -9.85 -1.12
CA TYR A 108 -3.36 -8.90 -1.44
C TYR A 108 -3.13 -8.25 -2.81
N ASP A 109 -3.16 -9.08 -3.85
CA ASP A 109 -3.04 -8.70 -5.25
C ASP A 109 -4.37 -8.22 -5.85
N PHE A 110 -4.41 -8.02 -7.16
CA PHE A 110 -5.61 -7.62 -7.88
C PHE A 110 -6.77 -8.63 -7.67
N ASP A 111 -6.47 -9.92 -7.71
CA ASP A 111 -7.45 -10.98 -7.59
C ASP A 111 -8.07 -11.02 -6.18
N ALA A 112 -7.25 -10.84 -5.15
CA ALA A 112 -7.69 -10.76 -3.77
C ALA A 112 -8.52 -9.49 -3.46
N ARG A 113 -8.26 -8.38 -4.19
CA ARG A 113 -8.98 -7.11 -4.01
C ARG A 113 -10.38 -7.11 -4.61
N TYR A 114 -10.58 -7.80 -5.73
CA TYR A 114 -11.81 -7.67 -6.52
C TYR A 114 -12.67 -8.93 -6.60
N ASN A 115 -12.15 -10.09 -6.18
CA ASN A 115 -12.94 -11.33 -6.14
C ASN A 115 -13.51 -11.58 -4.74
N PRO A 116 -14.86 -11.64 -4.61
CA PRO A 116 -15.51 -11.88 -3.33
C PRO A 116 -15.04 -13.18 -2.67
N GLY A 117 -14.79 -13.13 -1.37
CA GLY A 117 -14.39 -14.30 -0.58
C GLY A 117 -12.90 -14.62 -0.59
N ARG A 118 -12.07 -13.83 -1.30
CA ARG A 118 -10.60 -13.95 -1.29
C ARG A 118 -9.96 -13.14 -0.16
N SER A 119 -10.68 -12.18 0.38
CA SER A 119 -10.20 -11.32 1.47
C SER A 119 -11.25 -11.18 2.55
N GLU A 120 -10.81 -11.19 3.80
CA GLU A 120 -11.60 -10.85 4.98
C GLU A 120 -11.08 -9.53 5.56
N TYR A 121 -12.00 -8.70 6.07
CA TYR A 121 -11.68 -7.40 6.63
C TYR A 121 -12.12 -7.32 8.08
N PHE A 122 -11.22 -6.91 8.97
CA PHE A 122 -11.52 -6.67 10.38
C PHE A 122 -11.37 -5.18 10.69
N VAL A 123 -12.39 -4.58 11.28
CA VAL A 123 -12.44 -3.15 11.60
C VAL A 123 -13.08 -2.93 12.98
N PRO A 124 -12.35 -2.30 13.92
CA PRO A 124 -10.93 -1.98 13.84
C PRO A 124 -10.07 -3.23 13.69
N ALA A 125 -8.85 -3.06 13.19
CA ALA A 125 -7.86 -4.13 13.13
C ALA A 125 -7.69 -4.80 14.50
N ARG A 126 -7.43 -6.11 14.53
CA ARG A 126 -7.30 -6.94 15.74
C ARG A 126 -5.93 -6.74 16.40
N LEU A 127 -5.64 -5.52 16.82
CA LEU A 127 -4.38 -5.08 17.39
C LEU A 127 -4.61 -4.40 18.75
N ASP A 128 -3.58 -4.34 19.58
CA ASP A 128 -3.61 -3.58 20.82
C ASP A 128 -3.75 -2.08 20.54
N ASP A 129 -4.44 -1.34 21.42
CA ASP A 129 -4.73 0.09 21.29
C ASP A 129 -3.45 0.93 21.02
N ALA A 130 -2.35 0.62 21.69
CA ALA A 130 -1.09 1.33 21.50
C ALA A 130 -0.52 1.14 20.07
N VAL A 131 -0.71 -0.03 19.48
CA VAL A 131 -0.30 -0.35 18.11
C VAL A 131 -1.24 0.34 17.11
N ILE A 132 -2.54 0.33 17.37
CA ILE A 132 -3.54 1.06 16.58
C ILE A 132 -3.18 2.54 16.47
N GLU A 133 -2.87 3.20 17.61
CA GLU A 133 -2.49 4.61 17.60
C GLU A 133 -1.17 4.87 16.86
N LYS A 134 -0.19 3.97 16.98
CA LYS A 134 1.07 4.05 16.20
C LYS A 134 0.84 3.95 14.69
N VAL A 135 0.01 3.02 14.26
CA VAL A 135 -0.36 2.80 12.86
C VAL A 135 -1.13 4.01 12.30
N LYS A 136 -2.08 4.55 13.06
CA LYS A 136 -2.83 5.78 12.71
C LYS A 136 -1.90 6.98 12.57
N ALA A 137 -1.00 7.18 13.53
CA ALA A 137 -0.03 8.27 13.51
C ALA A 137 0.92 8.17 12.30
N THR A 138 1.32 6.94 11.92
CA THR A 138 2.13 6.70 10.72
C THR A 138 1.38 7.14 9.45
N ALA A 139 0.11 6.76 9.30
CA ALA A 139 -0.70 7.13 8.14
C ALA A 139 -0.92 8.66 8.06
N VAL A 140 -1.19 9.34 9.17
CA VAL A 140 -1.29 10.80 9.23
C VAL A 140 0.05 11.46 8.84
N THR A 141 1.17 10.89 9.28
CA THR A 141 2.51 11.38 8.91
C THR A 141 2.76 11.25 7.40
N VAL A 142 2.40 10.11 6.80
CA VAL A 142 2.46 9.92 5.33
C VAL A 142 1.63 10.97 4.62
N HIS A 143 0.35 11.09 5.00
CA HIS A 143 -0.60 12.04 4.42
C HIS A 143 -0.06 13.47 4.44
N THR A 144 0.41 13.92 5.60
CA THR A 144 0.93 15.29 5.81
C THR A 144 2.25 15.51 5.07
N THR A 145 3.18 14.54 5.12
CA THR A 145 4.50 14.66 4.47
C THR A 145 4.38 14.78 2.95
N LEU A 146 3.40 14.06 2.37
CA LEU A 146 3.13 14.09 0.93
C LEU A 146 2.23 15.26 0.51
N GLY A 147 1.73 16.05 1.45
CA GLY A 147 0.84 17.19 1.18
C GLY A 147 -0.47 16.75 0.51
N LEU A 148 -1.03 15.63 0.98
CA LEU A 148 -2.27 15.09 0.40
C LEU A 148 -3.48 15.93 0.82
N GLY A 149 -4.54 15.85 0.00
CA GLY A 149 -5.73 16.66 0.19
C GLY A 149 -6.71 16.12 1.23
N ASN A 150 -8.01 16.18 0.93
CA ASN A 150 -9.08 15.86 1.88
C ASN A 150 -9.11 14.40 2.33
N LEU A 151 -8.55 13.49 1.53
CA LEU A 151 -8.57 12.06 1.85
C LEU A 151 -7.42 11.31 1.19
N SER A 152 -6.99 10.24 1.85
CA SER A 152 -6.06 9.23 1.31
C SER A 152 -6.28 7.90 2.01
N ARG A 153 -5.68 6.83 1.48
CA ARG A 153 -5.55 5.55 2.17
C ARG A 153 -4.09 5.13 2.11
N THR A 154 -3.50 4.93 3.26
CA THR A 154 -2.13 4.42 3.39
C THR A 154 -2.18 2.92 3.63
N ASP A 155 -1.49 2.16 2.80
CA ASP A 155 -1.35 0.71 2.94
C ASP A 155 -0.02 0.42 3.67
N LEU A 156 -0.10 -0.30 4.79
CA LEU A 156 1.02 -0.60 5.69
C LEU A 156 1.13 -2.11 5.90
N ILE A 157 2.34 -2.57 6.20
CA ILE A 157 2.54 -3.90 6.80
C ILE A 157 3.09 -3.69 8.21
N LEU A 158 2.43 -4.28 9.19
CA LEU A 158 2.89 -4.30 10.57
C LEU A 158 3.66 -5.60 10.78
N ASP A 159 4.98 -5.51 11.02
CA ASP A 159 5.81 -6.68 11.29
C ASP A 159 5.59 -7.24 12.70
N ASP A 160 6.20 -8.40 12.99
CA ASP A 160 6.10 -9.07 14.29
C ASP A 160 6.76 -8.28 15.44
N GLU A 161 7.59 -7.30 15.12
CA GLU A 161 8.23 -6.39 16.08
C GLU A 161 7.34 -5.14 16.36
N GLY A 162 6.18 -5.05 15.71
CA GLY A 162 5.25 -3.94 15.82
C GLY A 162 5.72 -2.67 15.09
N THR A 163 6.52 -2.83 14.02
CA THR A 163 6.95 -1.74 13.16
C THR A 163 6.01 -1.60 11.96
N PRO A 164 5.34 -0.45 11.76
CA PRO A 164 4.55 -0.21 10.58
C PRO A 164 5.44 0.20 9.41
N TRP A 165 5.48 -0.63 8.38
CA TRP A 165 6.19 -0.38 7.12
C TRP A 165 5.24 0.25 6.11
N PHE A 166 5.59 1.41 5.58
CA PHE A 166 4.83 2.06 4.52
C PHE A 166 5.08 1.35 3.18
N ILE A 167 4.00 0.93 2.53
CA ILE A 167 4.04 0.17 1.27
C ILE A 167 3.52 1.01 0.11
N ASP A 168 2.36 1.69 0.30
CA ASP A 168 1.71 2.46 -0.76
C ASP A 168 0.75 3.49 -0.17
N VAL A 169 0.40 4.50 -0.98
CA VAL A 169 -0.66 5.45 -0.66
C VAL A 169 -1.58 5.67 -1.85
N ASN A 170 -2.86 5.51 -1.62
CA ASN A 170 -3.90 5.78 -2.59
C ASN A 170 -4.49 7.17 -2.33
N VAL A 171 -4.30 8.09 -3.27
CA VAL A 171 -4.75 9.50 -3.15
C VAL A 171 -6.20 9.69 -3.58
N ILE A 172 -6.81 8.71 -4.24
CA ILE A 172 -8.23 8.68 -4.62
C ILE A 172 -8.76 7.28 -4.28
N PRO A 173 -8.90 6.93 -2.99
CA PRO A 173 -9.37 5.61 -2.59
C PRO A 173 -10.81 5.36 -3.08
N GLY A 174 -11.11 4.09 -3.35
CA GLY A 174 -12.45 3.68 -3.78
C GLY A 174 -13.53 4.02 -2.75
N MET A 175 -14.72 4.34 -3.25
CA MET A 175 -15.88 4.76 -2.44
C MET A 175 -17.07 3.80 -2.56
N THR A 176 -16.85 2.56 -3.06
CA THR A 176 -17.90 1.53 -3.08
C THR A 176 -18.10 0.90 -1.71
N GLU A 177 -19.22 0.21 -1.50
CA GLU A 177 -19.51 -0.42 -0.20
C GLU A 177 -18.44 -1.43 0.28
N THR A 178 -17.72 -2.02 -0.65
CA THR A 178 -16.63 -2.97 -0.37
C THR A 178 -15.25 -2.33 -0.31
N SER A 179 -15.15 -1.02 -0.51
CA SER A 179 -13.90 -0.29 -0.45
C SER A 179 -13.49 -0.03 1.01
N LEU A 180 -12.17 -0.06 1.28
CA LEU A 180 -11.62 -0.02 2.63
C LEU A 180 -11.89 1.31 3.37
N LEU A 181 -11.94 2.46 2.65
CA LEU A 181 -12.28 3.74 3.27
C LEU A 181 -13.76 3.77 3.73
N PRO A 182 -14.78 3.44 2.91
CA PRO A 182 -16.16 3.29 3.36
C PRO A 182 -16.33 2.30 4.51
N ILE A 183 -15.62 1.18 4.52
CA ILE A 183 -15.65 0.21 5.61
C ILE A 183 -15.15 0.85 6.91
N ALA A 184 -14.01 1.55 6.88
CA ALA A 184 -13.46 2.26 8.04
C ALA A 184 -14.39 3.38 8.54
N ALA A 185 -14.97 4.16 7.63
CA ALA A 185 -15.91 5.24 7.98
C ALA A 185 -17.16 4.73 8.68
N LYS A 186 -17.75 3.63 8.20
CA LYS A 186 -18.91 2.99 8.82
C LYS A 186 -18.62 2.44 10.22
N ALA A 187 -17.40 2.01 10.48
CA ALA A 187 -17.00 1.52 11.80
C ALA A 187 -16.83 2.65 12.84
N GLU A 188 -16.55 3.88 12.40
CA GLU A 188 -16.45 5.05 13.27
C GLU A 188 -17.78 5.79 13.42
N GLY A 189 -18.62 5.78 12.37
CA GLY A 189 -19.88 6.52 12.33
C GLY A 189 -20.65 6.28 11.04
N SER A 190 -20.83 7.33 10.23
CA SER A 190 -21.59 7.29 8.99
C SER A 190 -20.73 7.72 7.80
N LEU A 191 -20.77 6.91 6.74
CA LEU A 191 -20.16 7.27 5.46
C LEU A 191 -20.82 8.51 4.85
N GLU A 192 -22.16 8.64 5.00
CA GLU A 192 -22.92 9.77 4.49
C GLU A 192 -22.49 11.07 5.17
N GLU A 193 -22.29 11.06 6.50
CA GLU A 193 -21.82 12.22 7.26
C GLU A 193 -20.40 12.62 6.86
N LEU A 194 -19.52 11.64 6.65
CA LEU A 194 -18.17 11.90 6.14
C LEU A 194 -18.21 12.53 4.75
N CYS A 195 -19.00 11.98 3.83
CA CYS A 195 -19.15 12.53 2.48
C CYS A 195 -19.70 13.95 2.50
N ASP A 196 -20.74 14.23 3.33
CA ASP A 196 -21.31 15.57 3.49
C ASP A 196 -20.24 16.55 4.02
N ALA A 197 -19.46 16.15 5.02
CA ALA A 197 -18.39 16.97 5.57
C ALA A 197 -17.29 17.28 4.54
N LEU A 198 -16.86 16.28 3.75
CA LEU A 198 -15.87 16.45 2.69
C LEU A 198 -16.35 17.41 1.59
N VAL A 199 -17.64 17.34 1.22
CA VAL A 199 -18.23 18.22 0.20
C VAL A 199 -18.38 19.66 0.72
N ARG A 200 -18.77 19.82 1.99
CA ARG A 200 -18.98 21.16 2.59
C ARG A 200 -17.68 21.87 2.90
N ASN A 201 -16.62 21.15 3.17
CA ASN A 201 -15.32 21.67 3.56
C ASN A 201 -14.20 21.24 2.58
N PRO A 202 -14.32 21.59 1.29
CA PRO A 202 -13.25 21.27 0.36
C PRO A 202 -11.98 22.03 0.76
N LEU A 203 -10.87 21.30 0.95
CA LEU A 203 -9.58 21.94 1.12
C LEU A 203 -9.19 22.61 -0.20
N VAL A 204 -9.13 23.92 -0.18
CA VAL A 204 -8.59 24.69 -1.30
C VAL A 204 -7.09 24.75 -1.08
N HIS A 205 -6.35 23.88 -1.78
CA HIS A 205 -4.89 24.03 -1.84
C HIS A 205 -4.56 25.27 -2.68
N PRO A 206 -3.73 26.19 -2.17
CA PRO A 206 -3.29 27.35 -2.91
C PRO A 206 -2.43 26.98 -4.11
#